data_afe396ddc2e55b12c0aff5b4b931d936
#
_entry.id   afe396ddc2e55b12c0aff5b4b931d936
#
_cell.length_a   1.000
_cell.length_b   1.000
_cell.length_c   1.000
_cell.angle_alpha   90.00
_cell.angle_beta   90.00
_cell.angle_gamma   90.00
#
_symmetry.space_group_name_H-M   'P 1'
#
loop_
_entity.id
_entity.type
_entity.pdbx_description
1 polymer ?
#
loop_
_entity_poly.entity_id
_entity_poly.type
_entity_poly.pdbx_seq_one_letter_code
_entity_poly.pdbx_strand_id
1 'polypeptide(L)'
;MWQGRFGYREGIFIISGLAFVGLLLQVIAGPIPATAFAYPFNLVGGSLLLAGILFWGIFHRRAIRRNSARFSFLSGHIATLTSIGGLLLLAVIMGLTKQIPAEMGRGLQHPIHRLGLSSMLSAWYFLLLYLYLLFVLGCVTTDRLMRLKLNLRDGAFVMNH
;
A
#
# COMPACT_ATOMS: atom_id res chain seq x y z
N MET A 1 11.34 22.50 -17.97
CA MET A 1 10.20 22.58 -17.03
C MET A 1 9.55 21.19 -16.94
N TRP A 2 9.75 20.49 -15.83
CA TRP A 2 9.26 19.11 -15.64
C TRP A 2 7.74 19.14 -15.38
N GLN A 3 6.94 19.07 -16.39
CA GLN A 3 5.49 18.80 -16.29
C GLN A 3 5.21 17.29 -16.37
N GLY A 4 5.96 16.51 -15.61
CA GLY A 4 5.77 15.08 -15.53
C GLY A 4 4.50 14.75 -14.76
N ARG A 5 3.45 14.32 -15.45
CA ARG A 5 2.39 13.53 -14.82
C ARG A 5 3.08 12.32 -14.22
N PHE A 6 2.89 12.08 -12.92
CA PHE A 6 3.36 10.86 -12.26
C PHE A 6 2.86 9.66 -13.04
N GLY A 7 3.77 8.84 -13.55
CA GLY A 7 3.52 7.72 -14.43
C GLY A 7 3.89 6.36 -13.80
N TYR A 8 3.99 5.33 -14.60
CA TYR A 8 4.39 3.99 -14.17
C TYR A 8 5.79 3.94 -13.57
N ARG A 9 6.72 4.79 -14.05
CA ARG A 9 8.10 4.85 -13.55
C ARG A 9 8.14 5.23 -12.07
N GLU A 10 7.39 6.25 -11.68
CA GLU A 10 7.28 6.71 -10.30
C GLU A 10 6.59 5.65 -9.42
N GLY A 11 5.57 4.97 -9.95
CA GLY A 11 4.93 3.85 -9.26
C GLY A 11 5.91 2.71 -8.98
N ILE A 12 6.71 2.31 -9.98
CA ILE A 12 7.74 1.28 -9.83
C ILE A 12 8.81 1.72 -8.82
N PHE A 13 9.25 2.99 -8.86
CA PHE A 13 10.21 3.51 -7.88
C PHE A 13 9.67 3.44 -6.44
N ILE A 14 8.41 3.78 -6.21
CA ILE A 14 7.78 3.70 -4.89
C ILE A 14 7.74 2.25 -4.41
N ILE A 15 7.28 1.32 -5.26
CA ILE A 15 7.20 -0.12 -4.93
C ILE A 15 8.59 -0.68 -4.64
N SER A 16 9.57 -0.39 -5.50
CA SER A 16 10.95 -0.84 -5.30
C SER A 16 11.56 -0.26 -4.03
N GLY A 17 11.30 1.02 -3.75
CA GLY A 17 11.74 1.68 -2.52
C GLY A 17 11.14 1.04 -1.26
N LEU A 18 9.83 0.76 -1.27
CA LEU A 18 9.15 0.08 -0.17
C LEU A 18 9.66 -1.36 0.03
N ALA A 19 9.87 -2.09 -1.08
CA ALA A 19 10.45 -3.43 -1.05
C ALA A 19 11.87 -3.41 -0.47
N PHE A 20 12.68 -2.45 -0.87
CA PHE A 20 14.05 -2.28 -0.38
C PHE A 20 14.08 -1.94 1.12
N VAL A 21 13.27 -0.97 1.57
CA VAL A 21 13.15 -0.63 3.00
C VAL A 21 12.66 -1.82 3.80
N GLY A 22 11.65 -2.55 3.29
CA GLY A 22 11.17 -3.75 3.94
C GLY A 22 12.21 -4.86 4.02
N LEU A 23 13.05 -5.00 3.01
CA LEU A 23 14.16 -5.95 3.00
C LEU A 23 15.24 -5.57 4.01
N LEU A 24 15.57 -4.29 4.15
CA LEU A 24 16.48 -3.79 5.19
C LEU A 24 15.92 -4.08 6.59
N LEU A 25 14.64 -3.79 6.82
CA LEU A 25 13.98 -4.12 8.09
C LEU A 25 14.00 -5.61 8.36
N GLN A 26 13.79 -6.45 7.34
CA GLN A 26 13.86 -7.91 7.47
C GLN A 26 15.23 -8.39 7.92
N VAL A 27 16.29 -7.80 7.39
CA VAL A 27 17.67 -8.17 7.75
C VAL A 27 18.02 -7.71 9.16
N ILE A 28 17.55 -6.53 9.59
CA ILE A 28 17.87 -5.90 10.87
C ILE A 28 16.99 -6.47 12.00
N ALA A 29 15.68 -6.50 11.81
CA ALA A 29 14.70 -6.87 12.83
C ALA A 29 14.29 -8.35 12.79
N GLY A 30 14.59 -9.06 11.67
CA GLY A 30 14.12 -10.42 11.45
C GLY A 30 12.64 -10.49 11.07
N PRO A 31 12.06 -11.71 11.00
CA PRO A 31 10.66 -11.90 10.64
C PRO A 31 9.71 -11.33 11.69
N ILE A 32 8.58 -10.80 11.22
CA ILE A 32 7.54 -10.23 12.08
C ILE A 32 6.94 -11.37 12.91
N PRO A 33 6.87 -11.24 14.24
CA PRO A 33 6.27 -12.26 15.09
C PRO A 33 4.75 -12.31 14.87
N ALA A 34 4.15 -13.50 14.98
CA ALA A 34 2.69 -13.68 14.81
C ALA A 34 1.87 -12.82 15.79
N THR A 35 2.41 -12.52 16.95
CA THR A 35 1.80 -11.64 17.96
C THR A 35 1.58 -10.21 17.45
N ALA A 36 2.36 -9.74 16.48
CA ALA A 36 2.18 -8.42 15.88
C ALA A 36 0.87 -8.29 15.07
N PHE A 37 0.29 -9.41 14.64
CA PHE A 37 -1.01 -9.46 13.96
C PHE A 37 -2.17 -9.75 14.90
N ALA A 38 -1.90 -9.97 16.19
CA ALA A 38 -2.92 -10.20 17.21
C ALA A 38 -3.46 -8.89 17.79
N TYR A 39 -4.61 -8.99 18.47
CA TYR A 39 -5.13 -7.89 19.26
C TYR A 39 -4.17 -7.57 20.42
N PRO A 40 -3.91 -6.29 20.76
CA PRO A 40 -4.48 -5.05 20.19
C PRO A 40 -3.70 -4.44 19.00
N PHE A 41 -2.57 -5.01 18.60
CA PHE A 41 -1.67 -4.39 17.59
C PHE A 41 -2.32 -4.25 16.21
N ASN A 42 -3.14 -5.23 15.79
CA ASN A 42 -3.89 -5.17 14.53
C ASN A 42 -4.89 -4.00 14.52
N LEU A 43 -5.53 -3.70 15.67
CA LEU A 43 -6.46 -2.58 15.80
C LEU A 43 -5.73 -1.24 15.69
N VAL A 44 -4.57 -1.10 16.31
CA VAL A 44 -3.74 0.12 16.21
C VAL A 44 -3.29 0.33 14.76
N GLY A 45 -2.77 -0.71 14.10
CA GLY A 45 -2.36 -0.64 12.70
C GLY A 45 -3.50 -0.27 11.76
N GLY A 46 -4.67 -0.91 11.92
CA GLY A 46 -5.87 -0.60 11.16
C GLY A 46 -6.37 0.83 11.38
N SER A 47 -6.35 1.29 12.62
CA SER A 47 -6.74 2.68 12.97
C SER A 47 -5.80 3.72 12.35
N LEU A 48 -4.50 3.47 12.37
CA LEU A 48 -3.50 4.34 11.75
C LEU A 48 -3.67 4.38 10.22
N LEU A 49 -3.92 3.24 9.59
CA LEU A 49 -4.19 3.17 8.16
C LEU A 49 -5.45 3.97 7.80
N LEU A 50 -6.54 3.77 8.56
CA LEU A 50 -7.79 4.51 8.35
C LEU A 50 -7.59 6.01 8.55
N ALA A 51 -6.91 6.42 9.61
CA ALA A 51 -6.56 7.82 9.87
C ALA A 51 -5.76 8.42 8.71
N GLY A 52 -4.78 7.68 8.17
CA GLY A 52 -4.01 8.10 7.00
C GLY A 52 -4.86 8.32 5.75
N ILE A 53 -5.81 7.42 5.48
CA ILE A 53 -6.76 7.54 4.35
C ILE A 53 -7.67 8.76 4.53
N LEU A 54 -8.22 8.96 5.73
CA LEU A 54 -9.07 10.12 6.03
C LEU A 54 -8.30 11.43 5.91
N PHE A 55 -7.08 11.47 6.46
CA PHE A 55 -6.20 12.62 6.36
C PHE A 55 -5.90 12.95 4.89
N TRP A 56 -5.52 11.95 4.11
CA TRP A 56 -5.33 12.12 2.66
C TRP A 56 -6.59 12.67 1.99
N GLY A 57 -7.78 12.13 2.31
CA GLY A 57 -9.05 12.57 1.75
C GLY A 57 -9.34 14.06 2.03
N ILE A 58 -9.03 14.54 3.23
CA ILE A 58 -9.18 15.97 3.61
C ILE A 58 -8.23 16.84 2.78
N PHE A 59 -6.96 16.45 2.68
CA PHE A 59 -5.96 17.19 1.90
C PHE A 59 -6.27 17.14 0.40
N HIS A 60 -6.71 15.98 -0.10
CA HIS A 60 -7.08 15.80 -1.50
C HIS A 60 -8.23 16.75 -1.91
N ARG A 61 -9.24 16.92 -1.08
CA ARG A 61 -10.32 17.92 -1.31
C ARG A 61 -9.77 19.33 -1.47
N ARG A 62 -8.80 19.71 -0.65
CA ARG A 62 -8.17 21.04 -0.74
C ARG A 62 -7.31 21.18 -1.99
N ALA A 63 -6.64 20.10 -2.39
CA ALA A 63 -5.75 20.04 -3.55
C ALA A 63 -6.53 20.03 -4.88
N ILE A 64 -7.68 19.36 -4.96
CA ILE A 64 -8.57 19.41 -6.13
C ILE A 64 -9.02 20.83 -6.41
N ARG A 65 -9.38 21.59 -5.37
CA ARG A 65 -9.73 23.01 -5.50
C ARG A 65 -8.58 23.88 -6.02
N ARG A 66 -7.32 23.44 -5.85
CA ARG A 66 -6.09 24.12 -6.30
C ARG A 66 -5.48 23.56 -7.58
N ASN A 67 -6.17 22.64 -8.28
CA ASN A 67 -5.72 22.00 -9.51
C ASN A 67 -4.32 21.33 -9.41
N SER A 68 -3.99 20.74 -8.26
CA SER A 68 -2.69 20.13 -7.99
C SER A 68 -2.63 18.67 -8.49
N ALA A 69 -1.89 18.44 -9.57
CA ALA A 69 -1.72 17.12 -10.19
C ALA A 69 -1.01 16.08 -9.30
N ARG A 70 -0.28 16.52 -8.26
CA ARG A 70 0.53 15.62 -7.41
C ARG A 70 -0.31 14.64 -6.58
N PHE A 71 -1.50 15.04 -6.14
CA PHE A 71 -2.40 14.18 -5.34
C PHE A 71 -3.24 13.23 -6.19
N SER A 72 -3.31 13.46 -7.50
CA SER A 72 -4.05 12.60 -8.42
C SER A 72 -3.41 11.22 -8.63
N PHE A 73 -2.11 11.06 -8.33
CA PHE A 73 -1.40 9.81 -8.53
C PHE A 73 -1.94 8.69 -7.63
N LEU A 74 -2.10 8.95 -6.32
CA LEU A 74 -2.56 7.96 -5.34
C LEU A 74 -4.01 7.50 -5.56
N SER A 75 -4.86 8.36 -6.16
CA SER A 75 -6.23 8.00 -6.55
C SER A 75 -6.32 7.47 -7.98
N GLY A 76 -5.20 7.40 -8.69
CA GLY A 76 -5.11 6.95 -10.07
C GLY A 76 -4.95 5.43 -10.21
N HIS A 77 -5.35 4.92 -11.37
CA HIS A 77 -5.18 3.51 -11.72
C HIS A 77 -3.71 3.07 -11.76
N ILE A 78 -2.76 3.98 -12.00
CA ILE A 78 -1.33 3.68 -12.08
C ILE A 78 -0.79 3.20 -10.72
N ALA A 79 -1.10 3.92 -9.63
CA ALA A 79 -0.67 3.52 -8.29
C ALA A 79 -1.27 2.17 -7.89
N THR A 80 -2.52 1.93 -8.23
CA THR A 80 -3.19 0.64 -7.96
C THR A 80 -2.57 -0.50 -8.76
N LEU A 81 -2.37 -0.32 -10.07
CA LEU A 81 -1.79 -1.36 -10.94
C LEU A 81 -0.35 -1.69 -10.54
N THR A 82 0.47 -0.69 -10.22
CA THR A 82 1.85 -0.93 -9.77
C THR A 82 1.89 -1.65 -8.43
N SER A 83 1.02 -1.30 -7.48
CA SER A 83 0.92 -1.99 -6.18
C SER A 83 0.50 -3.44 -6.33
N ILE A 84 -0.53 -3.70 -7.13
CA ILE A 84 -1.00 -5.07 -7.43
C ILE A 84 0.12 -5.86 -8.13
N GLY A 85 0.77 -5.26 -9.14
CA GLY A 85 1.88 -5.89 -9.85
C GLY A 85 3.04 -6.26 -8.93
N GLY A 86 3.41 -5.37 -8.01
CA GLY A 86 4.45 -5.64 -7.01
C GLY A 86 4.10 -6.80 -6.07
N LEU A 87 2.86 -6.84 -5.56
CA LEU A 87 2.40 -7.94 -4.72
C LEU A 87 2.26 -9.26 -5.49
N LEU A 88 1.80 -9.20 -6.74
CA LEU A 88 1.70 -10.38 -7.60
C LEU A 88 3.08 -10.97 -7.87
N LEU A 89 4.09 -10.13 -8.14
CA LEU A 89 5.47 -10.57 -8.29
C LEU A 89 5.97 -11.30 -7.03
N LEU A 90 5.71 -10.73 -5.84
CA LEU A 90 6.06 -11.40 -4.59
C LEU A 90 5.29 -12.71 -4.40
N ALA A 91 4.01 -12.76 -4.77
CA ALA A 91 3.21 -13.99 -4.69
C ALA A 91 3.76 -15.10 -5.60
N VAL A 92 4.23 -14.74 -6.80
CA VAL A 92 4.93 -15.71 -7.69
C VAL A 92 6.20 -16.23 -7.04
N ILE A 93 7.05 -15.35 -6.47
CA ILE A 93 8.26 -15.78 -5.77
C ILE A 93 7.91 -16.69 -4.58
N MET A 94 6.84 -16.36 -3.83
CA MET A 94 6.33 -17.18 -2.73
C MET A 94 5.91 -18.59 -3.22
N GLY A 95 5.27 -18.68 -4.37
CA GLY A 95 4.86 -19.96 -4.97
C GLY A 95 6.05 -20.82 -5.42
N LEU A 96 7.17 -20.19 -5.78
CA LEU A 96 8.40 -20.88 -6.19
C LEU A 96 9.29 -21.31 -5.01
N THR A 97 9.05 -20.76 -3.80
CA THR A 97 9.84 -21.04 -2.60
C THR A 97 9.05 -21.92 -1.62
N LYS A 98 9.73 -22.89 -1.00
CA LYS A 98 9.12 -23.70 0.06
C LYS A 98 8.85 -22.82 1.27
N GLN A 99 7.59 -22.63 1.61
CA GLN A 99 7.18 -21.82 2.76
C GLN A 99 7.33 -22.63 4.06
N ILE A 100 7.94 -22.02 5.06
CA ILE A 100 8.15 -22.58 6.40
C ILE A 100 7.64 -21.56 7.41
N PRO A 101 6.97 -21.98 8.50
CA PRO A 101 6.58 -21.08 9.58
C PRO A 101 7.77 -20.26 10.10
N ALA A 102 7.60 -18.97 10.32
CA ALA A 102 8.67 -18.05 10.73
C ALA A 102 9.41 -18.50 12.01
N GLU A 103 8.69 -19.19 12.89
CA GLU A 103 9.23 -19.73 14.15
C GLU A 103 10.25 -20.84 13.93
N MET A 104 10.02 -21.69 12.92
CA MET A 104 10.95 -22.79 12.56
C MET A 104 12.17 -22.29 11.77
N GLY A 105 12.05 -21.14 11.10
CA GLY A 105 13.13 -20.56 10.29
C GLY A 105 14.20 -19.81 11.10
N ARG A 106 13.92 -19.47 12.36
CA ARG A 106 14.82 -18.62 13.19
C ARG A 106 16.18 -19.22 13.51
N GLY A 107 16.36 -20.52 13.37
CA GLY A 107 17.64 -21.21 13.61
C GLY A 107 18.44 -21.55 12.37
N LEU A 108 17.90 -21.35 11.18
CA LEU A 108 18.52 -21.78 9.93
C LEU A 108 19.41 -20.66 9.38
N GLN A 109 20.72 -20.94 9.25
CA GLN A 109 21.73 -19.97 8.75
C GLN A 109 21.64 -19.73 7.23
N HIS A 110 20.75 -20.40 6.52
CA HIS A 110 20.65 -20.29 5.07
C HIS A 110 20.15 -18.90 4.65
N PRO A 111 20.78 -18.21 3.68
CA PRO A 111 20.43 -16.84 3.30
C PRO A 111 18.96 -16.66 2.88
N ILE A 112 18.32 -17.67 2.31
CA ILE A 112 16.90 -17.67 1.94
C ILE A 112 16.00 -17.43 3.17
N HIS A 113 16.36 -18.01 4.33
CA HIS A 113 15.60 -17.83 5.57
C HIS A 113 15.85 -16.45 6.19
N ARG A 114 17.09 -15.95 6.13
CA ARG A 114 17.43 -14.60 6.61
C ARG A 114 16.73 -13.49 5.81
N LEU A 115 16.57 -13.67 4.51
CA LEU A 115 15.85 -12.76 3.63
C LEU A 115 14.32 -12.88 3.78
N GLY A 116 13.82 -13.84 4.54
CA GLY A 116 12.38 -14.07 4.74
C GLY A 116 11.65 -14.66 3.53
N LEU A 117 12.38 -15.19 2.53
CA LEU A 117 11.76 -15.78 1.33
C LEU A 117 11.00 -17.06 1.63
N SER A 118 11.38 -17.77 2.69
CA SER A 118 10.69 -18.99 3.16
C SER A 118 9.52 -18.70 4.10
N SER A 119 9.35 -17.45 4.56
CA SER A 119 8.26 -17.01 5.45
C SER A 119 7.73 -15.64 5.02
N MET A 120 7.37 -15.52 3.75
CA MET A 120 7.06 -14.23 3.10
C MET A 120 5.92 -13.47 3.76
N LEU A 121 4.90 -14.18 4.29
CA LEU A 121 3.77 -13.55 4.99
C LEU A 121 4.20 -12.81 6.27
N SER A 122 5.33 -13.22 6.88
CA SER A 122 5.94 -12.58 8.05
C SER A 122 7.09 -11.64 7.68
N ALA A 123 7.26 -11.34 6.39
CA ALA A 123 8.33 -10.47 5.91
C ALA A 123 7.88 -9.02 5.85
N TRP A 124 8.75 -8.11 6.29
CA TRP A 124 8.49 -6.67 6.31
C TRP A 124 8.20 -6.09 4.94
N TYR A 125 8.89 -6.54 3.89
CA TYR A 125 8.66 -6.06 2.53
C TYR A 125 7.27 -6.44 2.00
N PHE A 126 6.77 -7.63 2.36
CA PHE A 126 5.41 -8.05 2.01
C PHE A 126 4.37 -7.22 2.75
N LEU A 127 4.55 -7.02 4.06
CA LEU A 127 3.66 -6.20 4.88
C LEU A 127 3.59 -4.76 4.39
N LEU A 128 4.73 -4.13 4.10
CA LEU A 128 4.77 -2.74 3.63
C LEU A 128 4.06 -2.57 2.29
N LEU A 129 4.28 -3.49 1.33
CA LEU A 129 3.59 -3.45 0.05
C LEU A 129 2.08 -3.70 0.19
N TYR A 130 1.68 -4.60 1.08
CA TYR A 130 0.29 -4.88 1.38
C TYR A 130 -0.40 -3.66 2.01
N LEU A 131 0.21 -3.03 2.99
CA LEU A 131 -0.31 -1.80 3.61
C LEU A 131 -0.38 -0.64 2.60
N TYR A 132 0.61 -0.53 1.72
CA TYR A 132 0.59 0.47 0.65
C TYR A 132 -0.57 0.22 -0.32
N LEU A 133 -0.83 -1.03 -0.73
CA LEU A 133 -1.99 -1.38 -1.57
C LEU A 133 -3.30 -1.01 -0.87
N LEU A 134 -3.47 -1.36 0.41
CA LEU A 134 -4.67 -1.00 1.18
C LEU A 134 -4.86 0.51 1.25
N PHE A 135 -3.78 1.25 1.48
CA PHE A 135 -3.81 2.70 1.50
C PHE A 135 -4.24 3.29 0.15
N VAL A 136 -3.65 2.82 -0.97
CA VAL A 136 -3.99 3.26 -2.33
C VAL A 136 -5.46 2.94 -2.65
N LEU A 137 -5.94 1.73 -2.33
CA LEU A 137 -7.35 1.36 -2.52
C LEU A 137 -8.28 2.25 -1.72
N GLY A 138 -7.93 2.56 -0.47
CA GLY A 138 -8.68 3.50 0.37
C GLY A 138 -8.73 4.91 -0.23
N CYS A 139 -7.62 5.40 -0.78
CA CYS A 139 -7.56 6.68 -1.49
C CYS A 139 -8.44 6.70 -2.74
N VAL A 140 -8.39 5.64 -3.55
CA VAL A 140 -9.24 5.49 -4.76
C VAL A 140 -10.72 5.47 -4.38
N THR A 141 -11.09 4.67 -3.39
CA THR A 141 -12.48 4.58 -2.91
C THR A 141 -12.99 5.92 -2.41
N THR A 142 -12.19 6.62 -1.61
CA THR A 142 -12.54 7.95 -1.09
C THR A 142 -12.72 8.98 -2.22
N ASP A 143 -11.85 8.97 -3.23
CA ASP A 143 -11.98 9.86 -4.40
C ASP A 143 -13.26 9.57 -5.18
N ARG A 144 -13.57 8.29 -5.42
CA ARG A 144 -14.79 7.87 -6.13
C ARG A 144 -16.06 8.28 -5.37
N LEU A 145 -16.12 8.05 -4.07
CA LEU A 145 -17.24 8.44 -3.22
C LEU A 145 -17.45 9.96 -3.20
N MET A 146 -16.36 10.73 -3.15
CA MET A 146 -16.45 12.20 -3.21
C MET A 146 -17.01 12.70 -4.55
N ARG A 147 -16.60 12.11 -5.68
CA ARG A 147 -17.10 12.47 -7.03
C ARG A 147 -18.58 12.10 -7.18
N LEU A 148 -18.99 10.93 -6.69
CA LEU A 148 -20.41 10.54 -6.69
C LEU A 148 -21.28 11.53 -5.92
N LYS A 149 -20.83 11.94 -4.72
CA LYS A 149 -21.57 12.92 -3.90
C LYS A 149 -21.69 14.28 -4.57
N LEU A 150 -20.67 14.74 -5.30
CA LEU A 150 -20.71 15.99 -6.06
C LEU A 150 -21.71 15.88 -7.22
N ASN A 151 -21.65 14.81 -8.01
CA ASN A 151 -22.55 14.60 -9.14
C ASN A 151 -24.03 14.51 -8.72
N LEU A 152 -24.30 13.83 -7.59
CA LEU A 152 -25.67 13.76 -7.05
C LEU A 152 -26.18 15.12 -6.58
N ARG A 153 -25.32 15.96 -6.02
CA ARG A 153 -25.68 17.30 -5.61
C ARG A 153 -25.97 18.22 -6.79
N ASP A 154 -25.15 18.13 -7.84
CA ASP A 154 -25.31 18.93 -9.05
C ASP A 154 -26.53 18.45 -9.87
N GLY A 155 -26.80 17.15 -9.93
CA GLY A 155 -27.99 16.57 -10.55
C GLY A 155 -29.30 16.96 -9.83
N ALA A 156 -29.29 17.04 -8.50
CA ALA A 156 -30.46 17.51 -7.73
C ALA A 156 -30.77 18.99 -7.97
N PHE A 157 -29.76 19.79 -8.33
CA PHE A 157 -29.96 21.21 -8.69
C PHE A 157 -30.63 21.39 -10.05
N VAL A 158 -30.38 20.48 -11.00
CA VAL A 158 -30.96 20.54 -12.36
C VAL A 158 -32.42 20.08 -12.37
N MET A 159 -32.86 19.25 -11.43
CA MET A 159 -34.25 18.78 -11.36
C MET A 159 -35.20 19.75 -10.67
N ASN A 160 -34.72 20.84 -10.09
CA ASN A 160 -35.53 21.86 -9.39
C ASN A 160 -35.74 23.16 -10.21
N HIS A 161 -35.42 23.15 -11.49
CA HIS A 161 -35.72 24.19 -12.47
C HIS A 161 -36.49 23.59 -13.65
#